data_58c9029cab8fb0a6dac8dbbf7b223951
#
_entry.id   58c9029cab8fb0a6dac8dbbf7b223951
#
_cell.length_a   1.000
_cell.length_b   1.000
_cell.length_c   1.000
_cell.angle_alpha   90.00
_cell.angle_beta   90.00
_cell.angle_gamma   90.00
#
_symmetry.space_group_name_H-M   'P 1'
#
loop_
_entity.id
_entity.type
_entity.pdbx_description
1 polymer ?
#
loop_
_entity_poly.entity_id
_entity_poly.type
_entity_poly.pdbx_seq_one_letter_code
_entity_poly.pdbx_strand_id
1 'polypeptide(L)'
;GEKRKVLSVTVTPDASQEYEEFEKTDLGSASREQIVSLLLRSGLWPMIVQRPYGIIADPSDTPKAVFISAFDSAPLAPDYNFVLKAEQKNLQTGIDVMRKLTPGKVHLSVRAKAEGQMPSLKGAELHAFAGKHPVGNVGVQIHHVDPVNKGEVVWTVNIQDLAIIGRLFNEGRVDITKIIAVAGSVIER
;
A
#
# COMPACT_ATOMS: atom_id res chain seq x y z
N GLY A 1 25.05 -22.79 19.20
CA GLY A 1 24.36 -23.49 18.13
C GLY A 1 24.46 -22.69 16.85
N GLU A 2 24.97 -23.27 15.79
CA GLU A 2 25.04 -22.62 14.48
C GLU A 2 23.64 -22.27 14.01
N LYS A 3 23.44 -21.02 13.62
CA LYS A 3 22.20 -20.56 13.02
C LYS A 3 22.01 -21.28 11.67
N ARG A 4 21.12 -22.27 11.63
CA ARG A 4 20.77 -22.93 10.37
C ARG A 4 20.08 -21.94 9.46
N LYS A 5 20.67 -21.67 8.30
CA LYS A 5 20.03 -20.87 7.25
C LYS A 5 18.95 -21.72 6.57
N VAL A 6 17.74 -21.20 6.50
CA VAL A 6 16.70 -21.79 5.64
C VAL A 6 17.09 -21.51 4.20
N LEU A 7 17.28 -22.55 3.39
CA LEU A 7 17.65 -22.45 1.98
C LEU A 7 16.43 -22.42 1.07
N SER A 8 15.38 -23.14 1.44
CA SER A 8 14.12 -23.18 0.68
C SER A 8 12.97 -23.55 1.61
N VAL A 9 11.80 -23.11 1.26
CA VAL A 9 10.53 -23.53 1.84
C VAL A 9 9.65 -24.03 0.69
N THR A 10 9.22 -25.28 0.75
CA THR A 10 8.30 -25.85 -0.23
C THR A 10 6.91 -25.90 0.39
N VAL A 11 5.96 -25.31 -0.33
CA VAL A 11 4.54 -25.35 0.04
C VAL A 11 3.82 -26.19 -0.99
N THR A 12 3.14 -27.25 -0.55
CA THR A 12 2.31 -28.08 -1.41
C THR A 12 0.86 -27.72 -1.11
N PRO A 13 0.13 -27.12 -2.05
CA PRO A 13 -1.28 -26.78 -1.85
C PRO A 13 -2.14 -28.04 -1.84
N ASP A 14 -3.25 -27.98 -1.14
CA ASP A 14 -4.27 -29.02 -1.15
C ASP A 14 -5.02 -29.03 -2.50
N ALA A 15 -5.72 -30.14 -2.77
CA ALA A 15 -6.52 -30.28 -4.00
C ALA A 15 -7.75 -29.36 -4.02
N SER A 16 -8.25 -28.97 -2.84
CA SER A 16 -9.32 -28.00 -2.66
C SER A 16 -8.76 -26.69 -2.14
N GLN A 17 -9.19 -25.59 -2.75
CA GLN A 17 -8.78 -24.26 -2.31
C GLN A 17 -9.78 -23.75 -1.27
N GLU A 18 -9.35 -23.66 -0.03
CA GLU A 18 -10.12 -23.09 1.07
C GLU A 18 -9.61 -21.68 1.38
N TYR A 19 -10.54 -20.78 1.70
CA TYR A 19 -10.22 -19.39 2.04
C TYR A 19 -10.70 -19.09 3.45
N GLU A 20 -9.89 -18.37 4.22
CA GLU A 20 -10.36 -17.76 5.45
C GLU A 20 -11.23 -16.56 5.11
N GLU A 21 -12.45 -16.54 5.65
CA GLU A 21 -13.36 -15.40 5.53
C GLU A 21 -13.25 -14.49 6.74
N PHE A 22 -13.19 -13.21 6.49
CA PHE A 22 -13.14 -12.16 7.51
C PHE A 22 -14.46 -11.40 7.53
N GLU A 23 -14.87 -10.96 8.71
CA GLU A 23 -16.05 -10.13 8.84
C GLU A 23 -15.86 -8.80 8.10
N LYS A 24 -16.84 -8.42 7.30
CA LYS A 24 -16.88 -7.11 6.66
C LYS A 24 -17.04 -6.05 7.75
N THR A 25 -16.08 -5.15 7.82
CA THR A 25 -16.03 -4.12 8.86
C THR A 25 -16.57 -2.80 8.29
N ASP A 26 -17.62 -2.28 8.91
CA ASP A 26 -18.09 -0.92 8.60
C ASP A 26 -17.09 0.11 9.12
N LEU A 27 -16.38 0.74 8.21
CA LEU A 27 -15.38 1.77 8.54
C LEU A 27 -15.99 3.01 9.21
N GLY A 28 -17.31 3.25 9.07
CA GLY A 28 -17.98 4.34 9.74
C GLY A 28 -17.90 4.21 11.26
N SER A 29 -18.13 3.01 11.77
CA SER A 29 -18.19 2.68 13.20
C SER A 29 -16.90 2.04 13.73
N ALA A 30 -15.99 1.55 12.87
CA ALA A 30 -14.80 0.84 13.29
C ALA A 30 -13.81 1.72 14.06
N SER A 31 -13.28 1.20 15.16
CA SER A 31 -12.17 1.81 15.89
C SER A 31 -10.83 1.49 15.21
N ARG A 32 -9.78 2.25 15.57
CA ARG A 32 -8.41 2.00 15.11
C ARG A 32 -7.96 0.59 15.49
N GLU A 33 -8.23 0.16 16.71
CA GLU A 33 -7.83 -1.13 17.26
C GLU A 33 -8.49 -2.30 16.48
N GLN A 34 -9.73 -2.16 16.10
CA GLN A 34 -10.43 -3.16 15.28
C GLN A 34 -9.80 -3.27 13.89
N ILE A 35 -9.46 -2.14 13.27
CA ILE A 35 -8.76 -2.11 11.97
C ILE A 35 -7.38 -2.75 12.07
N VAL A 36 -6.59 -2.38 13.09
CA VAL A 36 -5.26 -2.98 13.34
C VAL A 36 -5.38 -4.49 13.55
N SER A 37 -6.33 -4.93 14.38
CA SER A 37 -6.57 -6.35 14.65
C SER A 37 -6.91 -7.14 13.37
N LEU A 38 -7.79 -6.58 12.52
CA LEU A 38 -8.16 -7.22 11.25
C LEU A 38 -6.96 -7.30 10.30
N LEU A 39 -6.18 -6.24 10.15
CA LEU A 39 -4.99 -6.23 9.30
C LEU A 39 -3.89 -7.19 9.78
N LEU A 40 -3.74 -7.35 11.10
CA LEU A 40 -2.81 -8.33 11.67
C LEU A 40 -3.29 -9.76 11.43
N ARG A 41 -4.55 -10.06 11.71
CA ARG A 41 -5.15 -11.40 11.52
C ARG A 41 -5.15 -11.82 10.05
N SER A 42 -5.41 -10.89 9.14
CA SER A 42 -5.41 -11.17 7.69
C SER A 42 -4.00 -11.31 7.09
N GLY A 43 -2.95 -10.98 7.84
CA GLY A 43 -1.57 -11.00 7.34
C GLY A 43 -1.24 -9.82 6.40
N LEU A 44 -2.11 -8.81 6.28
CA LEU A 44 -1.86 -7.65 5.42
C LEU A 44 -1.10 -6.52 6.11
N TRP A 45 -0.95 -6.56 7.44
CA TRP A 45 -0.21 -5.53 8.18
C TRP A 45 1.20 -5.25 7.65
N PRO A 46 2.02 -6.25 7.23
CA PRO A 46 3.36 -6.00 6.68
C PRO A 46 3.40 -5.16 5.41
N MET A 47 2.26 -4.90 4.75
CA MET A 47 2.18 -3.96 3.62
C MET A 47 2.33 -2.50 4.05
N ILE A 48 2.24 -2.22 5.35
CA ILE A 48 2.45 -0.89 5.94
C ILE A 48 3.90 -0.80 6.41
N VAL A 49 4.65 0.11 5.80
CA VAL A 49 6.09 0.29 6.07
C VAL A 49 6.32 1.59 6.80
N GLN A 50 7.06 1.52 7.91
CA GLN A 50 7.42 2.69 8.72
C GLN A 50 8.72 3.32 8.26
N ARG A 51 8.71 4.63 8.09
CA ARG A 51 9.88 5.44 7.76
C ARG A 51 10.31 6.25 8.98
N PRO A 52 11.61 6.56 9.14
CA PRO A 52 12.66 6.54 8.10
C PRO A 52 13.34 5.18 7.85
N TYR A 53 13.20 4.20 8.73
CA TYR A 53 14.02 2.99 8.70
C TYR A 53 13.58 1.92 7.70
N GLY A 54 12.40 2.02 7.10
CA GLY A 54 11.92 1.06 6.10
C GLY A 54 11.59 -0.32 6.69
N ILE A 55 11.11 -0.36 7.91
CA ILE A 55 10.68 -1.57 8.63
C ILE A 55 9.15 -1.71 8.57
N ILE A 56 8.65 -2.89 8.89
CA ILE A 56 7.20 -3.07 9.09
C ILE A 56 6.74 -2.13 10.20
N ALA A 57 5.63 -1.44 9.99
CA ALA A 57 5.08 -0.50 10.95
C ALA A 57 4.77 -1.19 12.30
N ASP A 58 5.14 -0.53 13.41
CA ASP A 58 4.72 -0.99 14.72
C ASP A 58 3.23 -0.64 14.93
N PRO A 59 2.34 -1.61 15.20
CA PRO A 59 0.92 -1.35 15.39
C PRO A 59 0.61 -0.41 16.56
N SER A 60 1.52 -0.31 17.53
CA SER A 60 1.39 0.58 18.69
C SER A 60 1.77 2.02 18.38
N ASP A 61 2.54 2.27 17.33
CA ASP A 61 2.94 3.61 16.93
C ASP A 61 1.79 4.38 16.30
N THR A 62 1.84 5.70 16.43
CA THR A 62 0.91 6.62 15.79
C THR A 62 1.70 7.46 14.78
N PRO A 63 1.55 7.20 13.47
CA PRO A 63 2.31 7.93 12.48
C PRO A 63 1.83 9.37 12.36
N LYS A 64 2.78 10.30 12.13
CA LYS A 64 2.49 11.71 11.82
C LYS A 64 1.63 11.85 10.56
N ALA A 65 1.85 11.01 9.56
CA ALA A 65 1.13 10.99 8.30
C ALA A 65 1.28 9.62 7.62
N VAL A 66 0.42 9.36 6.62
CA VAL A 66 0.55 8.21 5.72
C VAL A 66 0.81 8.70 4.31
N PHE A 67 1.80 8.11 3.63
CA PHE A 67 2.17 8.44 2.25
C PHE A 67 1.90 7.27 1.33
N ILE A 68 1.23 7.54 0.23
CA ILE A 68 0.90 6.57 -0.81
C ILE A 68 1.48 7.08 -2.12
N SER A 69 2.37 6.30 -2.74
CA SER A 69 2.86 6.62 -4.07
C SER A 69 2.07 5.86 -5.12
N ALA A 70 1.40 6.59 -5.99
CA ALA A 70 0.60 6.06 -7.09
C ALA A 70 1.35 6.08 -8.43
N PHE A 71 2.67 6.22 -8.42
CA PHE A 71 3.51 6.05 -9.60
C PHE A 71 4.91 5.59 -9.22
N ASP A 72 5.57 4.94 -10.17
CA ASP A 72 6.98 4.66 -10.10
C ASP A 72 7.70 5.41 -11.23
N SER A 73 8.90 5.85 -10.98
CA SER A 73 9.75 6.54 -11.96
C SER A 73 10.89 5.66 -12.48
N ALA A 74 10.99 4.42 -12.02
CA ALA A 74 11.96 3.47 -12.55
C ALA A 74 11.64 3.13 -14.01
N PRO A 75 12.67 2.93 -14.85
CA PRO A 75 12.47 2.41 -16.19
C PRO A 75 11.71 1.08 -16.14
N LEU A 76 10.75 0.89 -17.05
CA LEU A 76 9.95 -0.33 -17.16
C LEU A 76 9.00 -0.61 -15.95
N ALA A 77 8.80 0.36 -15.06
CA ALA A 77 7.79 0.25 -14.02
C ALA A 77 6.37 0.13 -14.61
N PRO A 78 5.45 -0.58 -13.93
CA PRO A 78 4.07 -0.68 -14.40
C PRO A 78 3.38 0.69 -14.41
N ASP A 79 2.48 0.88 -15.39
CA ASP A 79 1.58 2.04 -15.39
C ASP A 79 0.42 1.78 -14.42
N TYR A 80 0.45 2.43 -13.28
CA TYR A 80 -0.59 2.25 -12.25
C TYR A 80 -1.97 2.77 -12.67
N ASN A 81 -2.07 3.68 -13.63
CA ASN A 81 -3.37 4.09 -14.17
C ASN A 81 -4.05 2.93 -14.92
N PHE A 82 -3.25 2.12 -15.63
CA PHE A 82 -3.73 0.91 -16.27
C PHE A 82 -4.07 -0.19 -15.26
N VAL A 83 -3.13 -0.47 -14.33
CA VAL A 83 -3.24 -1.54 -13.33
C VAL A 83 -4.45 -1.34 -12.41
N LEU A 84 -4.74 -0.11 -12.03
CA LEU A 84 -5.75 0.22 -11.02
C LEU A 84 -7.08 0.71 -11.58
N LYS A 85 -7.28 0.62 -12.88
CA LYS A 85 -8.46 1.16 -13.57
C LYS A 85 -9.79 0.65 -12.98
N ALA A 86 -9.84 -0.61 -12.54
CA ALA A 86 -11.03 -1.24 -11.97
C ALA A 86 -11.08 -1.16 -10.43
N GLU A 87 -10.05 -0.60 -9.78
CA GLU A 87 -9.87 -0.69 -8.33
C GLU A 87 -10.38 0.54 -7.55
N GLN A 88 -11.10 1.45 -8.20
CA GLN A 88 -11.52 2.73 -7.59
C GLN A 88 -12.20 2.56 -6.23
N LYS A 89 -13.12 1.59 -6.09
CA LYS A 89 -13.81 1.32 -4.83
C LYS A 89 -12.84 0.85 -3.75
N ASN A 90 -11.95 -0.07 -4.11
CA ASN A 90 -10.98 -0.62 -3.17
C ASN A 90 -9.94 0.42 -2.76
N LEU A 91 -9.49 1.26 -3.69
CA LEU A 91 -8.60 2.38 -3.39
C LEU A 91 -9.25 3.38 -2.43
N GLN A 92 -10.52 3.73 -2.63
CA GLN A 92 -11.22 4.64 -1.72
C GLN A 92 -11.32 4.03 -0.32
N THR A 93 -11.73 2.77 -0.22
CA THR A 93 -11.80 2.07 1.07
C THR A 93 -10.42 1.98 1.73
N GLY A 94 -9.36 1.72 0.95
CA GLY A 94 -7.99 1.74 1.45
C GLY A 94 -7.57 3.11 2.02
N ILE A 95 -7.92 4.21 1.37
CA ILE A 95 -7.72 5.57 1.90
C ILE A 95 -8.47 5.76 3.23
N ASP A 96 -9.72 5.31 3.29
CA ASP A 96 -10.54 5.46 4.50
C ASP A 96 -9.95 4.65 5.67
N VAL A 97 -9.39 3.46 5.40
CA VAL A 97 -8.64 2.67 6.38
C VAL A 97 -7.41 3.44 6.85
N MET A 98 -6.59 3.97 5.94
CA MET A 98 -5.38 4.72 6.32
C MET A 98 -5.70 5.95 7.16
N ARG A 99 -6.79 6.65 6.87
CA ARG A 99 -7.27 7.79 7.66
C ARG A 99 -7.65 7.43 9.09
N LYS A 100 -8.09 6.21 9.33
CA LYS A 100 -8.39 5.73 10.70
C LYS A 100 -7.12 5.33 11.47
N LEU A 101 -6.02 5.09 10.78
CA LEU A 101 -4.76 4.66 11.38
C LEU A 101 -3.85 5.82 11.80
N THR A 102 -4.08 7.04 11.28
CA THR A 102 -3.32 8.24 11.62
C THR A 102 -4.23 9.39 12.04
N PRO A 103 -3.85 10.21 13.04
CA PRO A 103 -4.52 11.48 13.32
C PRO A 103 -4.12 12.56 12.31
N GLY A 104 -3.07 12.33 11.55
CA GLY A 104 -2.53 13.26 10.57
C GLY A 104 -3.16 13.11 9.18
N LYS A 105 -2.42 13.50 8.18
CA LYS A 105 -2.87 13.51 6.79
C LYS A 105 -2.52 12.22 6.07
N VAL A 106 -3.32 11.88 5.08
CA VAL A 106 -3.00 10.88 4.08
C VAL A 106 -2.61 11.61 2.79
N HIS A 107 -1.40 11.39 2.32
CA HIS A 107 -0.84 12.01 1.12
C HIS A 107 -0.82 10.99 -0.01
N LEU A 108 -1.36 11.40 -1.18
CA LEU A 108 -1.36 10.60 -2.40
C LEU A 108 -0.51 11.30 -3.45
N SER A 109 0.58 10.69 -3.84
CA SER A 109 1.50 11.23 -4.84
C SER A 109 1.23 10.62 -6.21
N VAL A 110 1.06 11.46 -7.22
CA VAL A 110 0.81 11.08 -8.62
C VAL A 110 1.83 11.73 -9.56
N ARG A 111 1.99 11.17 -10.76
CA ARG A 111 2.78 11.81 -11.80
C ARG A 111 2.02 13.02 -12.36
N ALA A 112 2.65 14.20 -12.45
CA ALA A 112 2.04 15.47 -12.84
C ALA A 112 1.23 15.44 -14.16
N LYS A 113 1.63 14.59 -15.11
CA LYS A 113 0.89 14.42 -16.39
C LYS A 113 -0.27 13.43 -16.31
N ALA A 114 -0.43 12.74 -15.17
CA ALA A 114 -1.43 11.70 -14.95
C ALA A 114 -2.46 12.08 -13.88
N GLU A 115 -2.47 13.33 -13.42
CA GLU A 115 -3.39 13.81 -12.37
C GLU A 115 -4.85 13.53 -12.69
N GLY A 116 -5.26 13.76 -13.95
CA GLY A 116 -6.63 13.52 -14.41
C GLY A 116 -6.95 12.06 -14.77
N GLN A 117 -5.97 11.15 -14.71
CA GLN A 117 -6.16 9.74 -15.07
C GLN A 117 -6.39 8.85 -13.84
N MET A 118 -5.95 9.30 -12.66
CA MET A 118 -6.25 8.62 -11.41
C MET A 118 -7.67 8.93 -10.95
N PRO A 119 -8.37 7.94 -10.38
CA PRO A 119 -9.67 8.18 -9.76
C PRO A 119 -9.56 9.27 -8.69
N SER A 120 -10.57 10.14 -8.61
CA SER A 120 -10.66 11.09 -7.49
C SER A 120 -10.92 10.32 -6.20
N LEU A 121 -9.94 10.31 -5.31
CA LEU A 121 -10.01 9.66 -4.00
C LEU A 121 -10.21 10.71 -2.90
N LYS A 122 -11.30 10.59 -2.18
CA LYS A 122 -11.64 11.53 -1.11
C LYS A 122 -10.83 11.23 0.14
N GLY A 123 -10.42 12.28 0.86
CA GLY A 123 -9.76 12.15 2.15
C GLY A 123 -8.24 11.97 2.08
N ALA A 124 -7.66 12.02 0.89
CA ALA A 124 -6.22 12.14 0.69
C ALA A 124 -5.87 13.51 0.06
N GLU A 125 -4.73 14.07 0.46
CA GLU A 125 -4.16 15.25 -0.20
C GLU A 125 -3.35 14.80 -1.42
N LEU A 126 -3.75 15.29 -2.60
CA LEU A 126 -3.11 14.95 -3.86
C LEU A 126 -1.87 15.82 -4.09
N HIS A 127 -0.75 15.19 -4.42
CA HIS A 127 0.51 15.85 -4.77
C HIS A 127 1.00 15.38 -6.13
N ALA A 128 1.23 16.32 -7.03
CA ALA A 128 1.71 16.06 -8.37
C ALA A 128 3.23 16.22 -8.46
N PHE A 129 3.90 15.18 -8.92
CA PHE A 129 5.36 15.17 -9.06
C PHE A 129 5.79 15.03 -10.50
N ALA A 130 6.75 15.88 -10.91
CA ALA A 130 7.41 15.82 -12.20
C ALA A 130 8.92 15.67 -12.03
N GLY A 131 9.55 14.93 -12.91
CA GLY A 131 11.01 14.76 -12.88
C GLY A 131 11.44 13.38 -13.36
N LYS A 132 12.77 13.20 -13.37
CA LYS A 132 13.42 11.94 -13.66
C LYS A 132 13.42 11.04 -12.41
N HIS A 133 13.75 9.77 -12.57
CA HIS A 133 14.06 8.91 -11.44
C HIS A 133 15.14 9.58 -10.55
N PRO A 134 14.98 9.61 -9.21
CA PRO A 134 14.07 8.79 -8.37
C PRO A 134 12.80 9.52 -7.87
N VAL A 135 12.21 10.44 -8.63
CA VAL A 135 11.03 11.21 -8.18
C VAL A 135 9.84 10.34 -7.75
N GLY A 136 9.75 9.10 -8.27
CA GLY A 136 8.74 8.13 -7.87
C GLY A 136 9.03 7.43 -6.53
N ASN A 137 10.21 7.60 -5.95
CA ASN A 137 10.50 7.02 -4.65
C ASN A 137 9.75 7.77 -3.55
N VAL A 138 9.00 7.03 -2.75
CA VAL A 138 8.19 7.63 -1.67
C VAL A 138 9.02 8.44 -0.67
N GLY A 139 10.28 8.07 -0.43
CA GLY A 139 11.20 8.84 0.42
C GLY A 139 11.49 10.25 -0.13
N VAL A 140 11.59 10.40 -1.46
CA VAL A 140 11.73 11.70 -2.11
C VAL A 140 10.44 12.51 -1.95
N GLN A 141 9.30 11.86 -2.11
CA GLN A 141 7.98 12.51 -1.96
C GLN A 141 7.76 12.99 -0.52
N ILE A 142 8.08 12.17 0.48
CA ILE A 142 8.04 12.53 1.89
C ILE A 142 8.91 13.78 2.15
N HIS A 143 10.13 13.79 1.63
CA HIS A 143 11.04 14.93 1.83
C HIS A 143 10.47 16.26 1.31
N HIS A 144 9.75 16.22 0.20
CA HIS A 144 9.20 17.43 -0.40
C HIS A 144 7.84 17.86 0.16
N VAL A 145 7.04 16.93 0.69
CA VAL A 145 5.67 17.22 1.15
C VAL A 145 5.65 17.51 2.64
N ASP A 146 6.15 16.58 3.44
CA ASP A 146 6.19 16.68 4.90
C ASP A 146 7.35 15.85 5.46
N PRO A 147 8.55 16.44 5.55
CA PRO A 147 9.75 15.74 5.98
C PRO A 147 9.64 15.13 7.36
N VAL A 148 10.24 13.97 7.55
CA VAL A 148 10.32 13.28 8.84
C VAL A 148 11.46 13.88 9.66
N ASN A 149 11.15 14.44 10.83
CA ASN A 149 12.13 14.98 11.77
C ASN A 149 12.51 13.91 12.82
N LYS A 150 13.52 14.25 13.64
CA LYS A 150 13.97 13.36 14.71
C LYS A 150 12.82 13.05 15.69
N GLY A 151 12.56 11.76 15.89
CA GLY A 151 11.50 11.28 16.78
C GLY A 151 10.12 11.15 16.12
N GLU A 152 9.98 11.60 14.87
CA GLU A 152 8.75 11.39 14.10
C GLU A 152 8.82 10.10 13.30
N VAL A 153 7.64 9.52 13.05
CA VAL A 153 7.47 8.41 12.12
C VAL A 153 6.34 8.72 11.15
N VAL A 154 6.49 8.28 9.92
CA VAL A 154 5.40 8.24 8.93
C VAL A 154 5.27 6.83 8.37
N TRP A 155 4.08 6.48 7.94
CA TRP A 155 3.85 5.20 7.28
C TRP A 155 3.74 5.37 5.78
N THR A 156 4.13 4.33 5.06
CA THR A 156 4.02 4.28 3.60
C THR A 156 3.33 3.00 3.18
N VAL A 157 2.49 3.10 2.16
CA VAL A 157 1.79 1.96 1.55
C VAL A 157 1.92 2.08 0.03
N ASN A 158 2.24 0.97 -0.65
CA ASN A 158 2.19 0.93 -2.10
C ASN A 158 0.74 1.00 -2.58
N ILE A 159 0.50 1.62 -3.72
CA ILE A 159 -0.87 1.81 -4.22
C ILE A 159 -1.60 0.49 -4.53
N GLN A 160 -0.89 -0.56 -4.98
CA GLN A 160 -1.50 -1.88 -5.17
C GLN A 160 -1.83 -2.55 -3.83
N ASP A 161 -0.96 -2.38 -2.82
CA ASP A 161 -1.21 -2.87 -1.47
C ASP A 161 -2.38 -2.15 -0.82
N LEU A 162 -2.54 -0.86 -1.09
CA LEU A 162 -3.71 -0.10 -0.66
C LEU A 162 -5.02 -0.68 -1.24
N ALA A 163 -5.02 -1.06 -2.52
CA ALA A 163 -6.17 -1.70 -3.15
C ALA A 163 -6.47 -3.08 -2.53
N ILE A 164 -5.44 -3.86 -2.22
CA ILE A 164 -5.56 -5.17 -1.54
C ILE A 164 -6.17 -4.98 -0.14
N ILE A 165 -5.68 -4.00 0.62
CA ILE A 165 -6.25 -3.65 1.94
C ILE A 165 -7.72 -3.25 1.78
N GLY A 166 -8.04 -2.37 0.85
CA GLY A 166 -9.44 -1.96 0.64
C GLY A 166 -10.35 -3.12 0.23
N ARG A 167 -9.85 -4.07 -0.55
CA ARG A 167 -10.59 -5.28 -0.94
C ARG A 167 -10.92 -6.15 0.26
N LEU A 168 -9.98 -6.34 1.21
CA LEU A 168 -10.26 -7.05 2.46
C LEU A 168 -11.50 -6.48 3.17
N PHE A 169 -11.57 -5.16 3.34
CA PHE A 169 -12.69 -4.51 4.02
C PHE A 169 -14.00 -4.56 3.22
N ASN A 170 -13.91 -4.56 1.89
CA ASN A 170 -15.09 -4.62 1.00
C ASN A 170 -15.65 -6.04 0.85
N GLU A 171 -14.79 -7.04 0.79
CA GLU A 171 -15.15 -8.41 0.40
C GLU A 171 -15.03 -9.43 1.55
N GLY A 172 -14.26 -9.13 2.60
CA GLY A 172 -14.04 -10.03 3.73
C GLY A 172 -13.09 -11.18 3.41
N ARG A 173 -12.25 -11.03 2.38
CA ARG A 173 -11.24 -12.05 2.02
C ARG A 173 -9.94 -11.40 1.56
N VAL A 174 -8.87 -12.14 1.71
CA VAL A 174 -7.54 -11.74 1.27
C VAL A 174 -7.29 -12.22 -0.16
N ASP A 175 -7.01 -11.26 -1.03
CA ASP A 175 -6.51 -11.52 -2.39
C ASP A 175 -5.27 -10.64 -2.60
N ILE A 176 -4.09 -11.24 -2.52
CA ILE A 176 -2.79 -10.58 -2.64
C ILE A 176 -2.27 -10.52 -4.08
N THR A 177 -3.12 -10.77 -5.06
CA THR A 177 -2.75 -10.70 -6.48
C THR A 177 -2.24 -9.31 -6.82
N LYS A 178 -1.06 -9.24 -7.44
CA LYS A 178 -0.45 -8.02 -7.96
C LYS A 178 -0.19 -8.14 -9.45
N ILE A 179 -0.31 -7.02 -10.15
CA ILE A 179 0.06 -6.92 -11.55
C ILE A 179 1.49 -6.38 -11.61
N ILE A 180 2.34 -7.10 -12.33
CA ILE A 180 3.75 -6.73 -12.57
C ILE A 180 3.98 -6.48 -14.06
N ALA A 181 4.91 -5.60 -14.38
CA ALA A 181 5.38 -5.41 -15.75
C ALA A 181 6.56 -6.34 -16.00
N VAL A 182 6.49 -7.11 -17.09
CA VAL A 182 7.61 -7.89 -17.60
C VAL A 182 8.01 -7.30 -18.94
N ALA A 183 9.27 -6.90 -19.08
CA ALA A 183 9.77 -6.25 -20.28
C ALA A 183 11.19 -6.71 -20.60
N GLY A 184 11.57 -6.60 -21.86
CA GLY A 184 12.91 -6.92 -22.35
C GLY A 184 12.89 -7.87 -23.57
N SER A 185 14.07 -8.37 -23.96
CA SER A 185 14.24 -9.25 -25.12
C SER A 185 13.71 -10.68 -24.92
N VAL A 186 13.25 -11.00 -23.71
CA VAL A 186 12.74 -12.34 -23.35
C VAL A 186 11.23 -12.50 -23.61
N ILE A 187 10.58 -11.44 -24.10
CA ILE A 187 9.14 -11.45 -24.38
C ILE A 187 8.96 -11.66 -25.89
N GLU A 188 8.42 -12.80 -26.27
CA GLU A 188 7.89 -13.00 -27.61
C GLU A 188 6.56 -12.24 -27.75
N ARG A 189 6.39 -11.55 -28.89
CA ARG A 189 5.18 -10.77 -29.17
C ARG A 189 4.13 -11.62 -29.87
#